data_3e70c2daef0499e284b5cbf8998ec154
#
_entry.id   3e70c2daef0499e284b5cbf8998ec154
#
_cell.length_a   1.000
_cell.length_b   1.000
_cell.length_c   1.000
_cell.angle_alpha   90.00
_cell.angle_beta   90.00
_cell.angle_gamma   90.00
#
_symmetry.space_group_name_H-M   'P 1'
#
loop_
_entity.id
_entity.type
_entity.pdbx_description
1 polymer ?
#
loop_
_entity_poly.entity_id
_entity_poly.type
_entity_poly.pdbx_seq_one_letter_code
_entity_poly.pdbx_strand_id
1 'polypeptide(L)'
;SFQQMNGVSPTGELTKETWDALVAKQTKPSFIEYTITDADLKGPYAQSIPSDYALQAKMKGLYYTRVSEMLGEKFHIDEAFLKTINPTATFKKAGEKIIVPNVRNDLPEDIHLIIAHKGAKQLYLFNSRNQMIASFPATIGSTDTPSPTGTYKVVGVARNPWYSYSPSNFIQGKNLKPLSLPPGPNAPVGNIWIGLSKKSFGIHGTPNPSLISKTASHGCIRLTNWDANDLGNKVRSGVTVKFLE
;
A
#
# COMPACT_ATOMS: atom_id res chain seq x y z
N SER A 1 9.57 11.16 -10.15
CA SER A 1 9.10 10.00 -10.95
C SER A 1 8.33 10.43 -12.20
N PHE A 2 7.26 11.25 -12.07
CA PHE A 2 6.46 11.70 -13.24
C PHE A 2 7.31 12.34 -14.33
N GLN A 3 8.18 13.28 -13.97
CA GLN A 3 9.07 13.96 -14.90
C GLN A 3 9.96 12.97 -15.66
N GLN A 4 10.59 12.03 -14.96
CA GLN A 4 11.43 10.99 -15.58
C GLN A 4 10.63 10.09 -16.53
N MET A 5 9.45 9.64 -16.10
CA MET A 5 8.59 8.78 -16.94
C MET A 5 8.08 9.47 -18.20
N ASN A 6 8.05 10.80 -18.20
CA ASN A 6 7.49 11.60 -19.31
C ASN A 6 8.54 12.41 -20.08
N GLY A 7 9.83 12.15 -19.85
CA GLY A 7 10.92 12.83 -20.58
C GLY A 7 11.04 14.32 -20.27
N VAL A 8 10.53 14.78 -19.12
CA VAL A 8 10.65 16.14 -18.62
C VAL A 8 11.86 16.20 -17.69
N SER A 9 12.56 17.35 -17.67
CA SER A 9 13.70 17.56 -16.77
C SER A 9 13.32 17.26 -15.31
N PRO A 10 14.05 16.36 -14.62
CA PRO A 10 13.67 15.85 -13.30
C PRO A 10 14.06 16.83 -12.18
N THR A 11 13.52 18.03 -12.19
CA THR A 11 13.81 19.09 -11.22
C THR A 11 13.21 18.84 -9.83
N GLY A 12 12.16 18.03 -9.75
CA GLY A 12 11.37 17.85 -8.53
C GLY A 12 10.37 18.99 -8.27
N GLU A 13 10.33 20.00 -9.12
CA GLU A 13 9.46 21.17 -9.00
C GLU A 13 8.37 21.16 -10.07
N LEU A 14 7.24 21.79 -9.76
CA LEU A 14 6.15 21.98 -10.73
C LEU A 14 6.50 23.12 -11.70
N THR A 15 7.32 22.80 -12.70
CA THR A 15 7.66 23.74 -13.78
C THR A 15 6.51 23.83 -14.78
N LYS A 16 6.56 24.86 -15.67
CA LYS A 16 5.58 24.97 -16.77
C LYS A 16 5.59 23.73 -17.65
N GLU A 17 6.78 23.21 -17.99
CA GLU A 17 6.94 21.99 -18.79
C GLU A 17 6.28 20.77 -18.11
N THR A 18 6.46 20.62 -16.79
CA THR A 18 5.83 19.57 -16.00
C THR A 18 4.30 19.72 -16.00
N TRP A 19 3.81 20.94 -15.81
CA TRP A 19 2.37 21.23 -15.85
C TRP A 19 1.76 20.90 -17.22
N ASP A 20 2.38 21.33 -18.28
CA ASP A 20 1.93 21.08 -19.65
C ASP A 20 1.87 19.55 -19.93
N ALA A 21 2.84 18.78 -19.46
CA ALA A 21 2.86 17.33 -19.57
C ALA A 21 1.74 16.66 -18.76
N LEU A 22 1.45 17.15 -17.56
CA LEU A 22 0.35 16.67 -16.73
C LEU A 22 -1.01 16.93 -17.42
N VAL A 23 -1.24 18.13 -17.89
CA VAL A 23 -2.48 18.54 -18.56
C VAL A 23 -2.68 17.75 -19.86
N ALA A 24 -1.63 17.56 -20.66
CA ALA A 24 -1.70 16.78 -21.90
C ALA A 24 -2.10 15.30 -21.67
N LYS A 25 -1.83 14.76 -20.50
CA LYS A 25 -2.20 13.37 -20.13
C LYS A 25 -3.55 13.27 -19.43
N GLN A 26 -4.14 14.37 -19.06
CA GLN A 26 -5.45 14.38 -18.39
C GLN A 26 -6.57 14.20 -19.41
N THR A 27 -6.98 12.97 -19.65
CA THR A 27 -8.06 12.62 -20.58
C THR A 27 -9.41 12.41 -19.89
N LYS A 28 -9.44 12.38 -18.56
CA LYS A 28 -10.64 12.14 -17.74
C LYS A 28 -10.66 13.09 -16.55
N PRO A 29 -11.83 13.36 -15.95
CA PRO A 29 -11.91 14.13 -14.71
C PRO A 29 -11.06 13.50 -13.59
N SER A 30 -10.40 14.35 -12.79
CA SER A 30 -9.60 13.88 -11.64
C SER A 30 -10.47 13.37 -10.49
N PHE A 31 -11.71 13.85 -10.40
CA PHE A 31 -12.71 13.41 -9.44
C PHE A 31 -13.99 13.02 -10.15
N ILE A 32 -14.71 12.07 -9.59
CA ILE A 32 -16.00 11.58 -10.09
C ILE A 32 -17.01 11.44 -8.94
N GLU A 33 -18.29 11.43 -9.28
CA GLU A 33 -19.34 11.06 -8.35
C GLU A 33 -19.39 9.53 -8.25
N TYR A 34 -19.49 9.04 -7.03
CA TYR A 34 -19.69 7.62 -6.71
C TYR A 34 -20.94 7.46 -5.87
N THR A 35 -21.77 6.49 -6.20
CA THR A 35 -22.95 6.14 -5.42
C THR A 35 -22.63 4.95 -4.51
N ILE A 36 -22.75 5.15 -3.20
CA ILE A 36 -22.55 4.07 -2.21
C ILE A 36 -23.58 2.97 -2.44
N THR A 37 -23.12 1.74 -2.50
CA THR A 37 -23.95 0.57 -2.79
C THR A 37 -24.28 -0.22 -1.52
N ASP A 38 -25.29 -1.09 -1.60
CA ASP A 38 -25.57 -2.05 -0.53
C ASP A 38 -24.38 -2.97 -0.24
N ALA A 39 -23.62 -3.34 -1.28
CA ALA A 39 -22.42 -4.14 -1.13
C ALA A 39 -21.33 -3.42 -0.31
N ASP A 40 -21.17 -2.11 -0.47
CA ASP A 40 -20.24 -1.30 0.33
C ASP A 40 -20.63 -1.33 1.81
N LEU A 41 -21.93 -1.31 2.11
CA LEU A 41 -22.43 -1.33 3.49
C LEU A 41 -22.37 -2.71 4.15
N LYS A 42 -22.42 -3.76 3.35
CA LYS A 42 -22.50 -5.14 3.84
C LYS A 42 -21.24 -5.58 4.58
N GLY A 43 -20.09 -5.13 4.15
CA GLY A 43 -18.81 -5.54 4.71
C GLY A 43 -18.33 -6.91 4.24
N PRO A 44 -17.66 -7.67 5.12
CA PRO A 44 -17.69 -7.61 6.58
C PRO A 44 -16.96 -6.40 7.17
N TYR A 45 -17.43 -5.93 8.34
CA TYR A 45 -16.79 -4.89 9.15
C TYR A 45 -16.53 -5.40 10.56
N ALA A 46 -15.39 -5.00 11.15
CA ALA A 46 -15.11 -5.22 12.55
C ALA A 46 -15.58 -4.00 13.35
N GLN A 47 -16.04 -4.20 14.56
CA GLN A 47 -16.41 -3.09 15.44
C GLN A 47 -15.17 -2.24 15.80
N SER A 48 -14.05 -2.89 16.06
CA SER A 48 -12.75 -2.29 16.33
C SER A 48 -11.64 -3.31 16.08
N ILE A 49 -10.42 -2.81 15.90
CA ILE A 49 -9.21 -3.66 15.84
C ILE A 49 -8.41 -3.39 17.11
N PRO A 50 -8.27 -4.38 18.02
CA PRO A 50 -7.46 -4.21 19.21
C PRO A 50 -5.98 -4.07 18.85
N SER A 51 -5.22 -3.32 19.63
CA SER A 51 -3.77 -3.20 19.47
C SER A 51 -3.02 -4.47 19.89
N ASP A 52 -3.61 -5.25 20.79
CA ASP A 52 -3.04 -6.51 21.27
C ASP A 52 -3.20 -7.63 20.21
N TYR A 53 -2.09 -8.16 19.73
CA TYR A 53 -2.07 -9.25 18.77
C TYR A 53 -2.74 -10.54 19.26
N ALA A 54 -2.69 -10.80 20.57
CA ALA A 54 -3.40 -11.96 21.15
C ALA A 54 -4.92 -11.83 21.02
N LEU A 55 -5.45 -10.60 21.08
CA LEU A 55 -6.86 -10.33 20.83
C LEU A 55 -7.18 -10.35 19.34
N GLN A 56 -6.29 -9.81 18.50
CA GLN A 56 -6.43 -9.89 17.04
C GLN A 56 -6.49 -11.36 16.56
N ALA A 57 -5.66 -12.22 17.14
CA ALA A 57 -5.63 -13.65 16.79
C ALA A 57 -6.96 -14.39 17.04
N LYS A 58 -7.83 -13.86 17.89
CA LYS A 58 -9.16 -14.43 18.19
C LYS A 58 -10.26 -13.90 17.28
N MET A 59 -9.97 -12.90 16.44
CA MET A 59 -10.95 -12.33 15.52
C MET A 59 -11.19 -13.24 14.32
N LYS A 60 -12.35 -13.13 13.69
CA LYS A 60 -12.68 -13.85 12.45
C LYS A 60 -11.90 -13.32 11.25
N GLY A 61 -11.57 -12.02 11.25
CA GLY A 61 -10.80 -11.33 10.24
C GLY A 61 -10.48 -9.92 10.72
N LEU A 62 -9.40 -9.36 10.21
CA LEU A 62 -8.98 -8.00 10.50
C LEU A 62 -9.54 -7.05 9.44
N TYR A 63 -10.87 -6.96 9.44
CA TYR A 63 -11.67 -6.22 8.47
C TYR A 63 -11.56 -4.71 8.65
N TYR A 64 -12.02 -3.96 7.65
CA TYR A 64 -12.32 -2.53 7.85
C TYR A 64 -13.26 -2.33 9.03
N THR A 65 -13.15 -1.19 9.70
CA THR A 65 -14.03 -0.88 10.83
C THR A 65 -15.19 0.04 10.48
N ARG A 66 -15.16 0.65 9.29
CA ARG A 66 -16.18 1.58 8.81
C ARG A 66 -16.17 1.73 7.30
N VAL A 67 -17.29 2.12 6.74
CA VAL A 67 -17.48 2.29 5.29
C VAL A 67 -16.54 3.37 4.72
N SER A 68 -16.36 4.48 5.43
CA SER A 68 -15.46 5.56 4.99
C SER A 68 -13.99 5.14 4.93
N GLU A 69 -13.54 4.25 5.80
CA GLU A 69 -12.20 3.66 5.73
C GLU A 69 -12.06 2.78 4.48
N MET A 70 -13.02 1.91 4.24
CA MET A 70 -13.03 1.04 3.07
C MET A 70 -13.06 1.85 1.77
N LEU A 71 -13.91 2.87 1.68
CA LEU A 71 -14.01 3.73 0.50
C LEU A 71 -12.75 4.57 0.32
N GLY A 72 -12.11 5.02 1.41
CA GLY A 72 -10.82 5.68 1.35
C GLY A 72 -9.76 4.81 0.66
N GLU A 73 -9.64 3.56 1.05
CA GLU A 73 -8.71 2.62 0.40
C GLU A 73 -9.13 2.26 -1.03
N LYS A 74 -10.43 2.04 -1.25
CA LYS A 74 -10.96 1.75 -2.60
C LYS A 74 -10.62 2.82 -3.63
N PHE A 75 -10.66 4.08 -3.23
CA PHE A 75 -10.39 5.23 -4.09
C PHE A 75 -9.03 5.88 -3.85
N HIS A 76 -8.13 5.23 -3.13
CA HIS A 76 -6.75 5.65 -2.90
C HIS A 76 -6.64 7.05 -2.31
N ILE A 77 -7.50 7.38 -1.35
CA ILE A 77 -7.55 8.67 -0.70
C ILE A 77 -7.51 8.53 0.82
N ASP A 78 -6.86 9.45 1.49
CA ASP A 78 -6.91 9.55 2.94
C ASP A 78 -8.36 9.71 3.43
N GLU A 79 -8.75 8.94 4.44
CA GLU A 79 -10.13 8.94 4.95
C GLU A 79 -10.57 10.30 5.46
N ALA A 80 -9.69 11.03 6.16
CA ALA A 80 -10.01 12.35 6.66
C ALA A 80 -10.23 13.33 5.51
N PHE A 81 -9.43 13.24 4.45
CA PHE A 81 -9.60 14.08 3.27
C PHE A 81 -10.87 13.70 2.50
N LEU A 82 -11.19 12.40 2.39
CA LEU A 82 -12.46 11.96 1.80
C LEU A 82 -13.65 12.60 2.51
N LYS A 83 -13.65 12.64 3.83
CA LYS A 83 -14.69 13.31 4.62
C LYS A 83 -14.71 14.82 4.42
N THR A 84 -13.55 15.44 4.28
CA THR A 84 -13.41 16.88 4.04
C THR A 84 -14.07 17.31 2.73
N ILE A 85 -13.89 16.54 1.66
CA ILE A 85 -14.49 16.85 0.35
C ILE A 85 -15.97 16.39 0.24
N ASN A 86 -16.46 15.65 1.24
CA ASN A 86 -17.83 15.17 1.33
C ASN A 86 -18.45 15.54 2.71
N PRO A 87 -18.56 16.82 3.08
CA PRO A 87 -18.87 17.22 4.43
C PRO A 87 -20.28 16.84 4.90
N THR A 88 -21.20 16.57 3.97
CA THR A 88 -22.59 16.18 4.28
C THR A 88 -22.84 14.69 4.19
N ALA A 89 -21.85 13.90 3.74
CA ALA A 89 -21.99 12.46 3.59
C ALA A 89 -21.98 11.75 4.96
N THR A 90 -22.87 10.79 5.14
CA THR A 90 -22.94 9.96 6.35
C THR A 90 -22.15 8.67 6.22
N PHE A 91 -21.92 8.20 5.00
CA PHE A 91 -21.33 6.89 4.67
C PHE A 91 -22.11 5.70 5.26
N LYS A 92 -23.42 5.87 5.46
CA LYS A 92 -24.28 4.89 6.15
C LYS A 92 -25.45 4.41 5.30
N LYS A 93 -25.67 5.01 4.14
CA LYS A 93 -26.87 4.73 3.31
C LYS A 93 -26.45 4.37 1.88
N ALA A 94 -27.02 3.29 1.37
CA ALA A 94 -26.98 3.02 -0.06
C ALA A 94 -27.71 4.13 -0.82
N GLY A 95 -27.18 4.49 -1.99
CA GLY A 95 -27.71 5.60 -2.79
C GLY A 95 -27.13 6.97 -2.42
N GLU A 96 -26.38 7.10 -1.34
CA GLU A 96 -25.62 8.31 -1.02
C GLU A 96 -24.58 8.58 -2.11
N LYS A 97 -24.51 9.82 -2.57
CA LYS A 97 -23.55 10.26 -3.58
C LYS A 97 -22.40 10.99 -2.93
N ILE A 98 -21.18 10.61 -3.29
CA ILE A 98 -19.95 11.19 -2.78
C ILE A 98 -19.00 11.50 -3.94
N ILE A 99 -18.10 12.44 -3.71
CA ILE A 99 -17.01 12.76 -4.64
C ILE A 99 -15.79 11.97 -4.24
N VAL A 100 -15.19 11.30 -5.21
CA VAL A 100 -13.99 10.45 -5.03
C VAL A 100 -12.97 10.71 -6.13
N PRO A 101 -11.67 10.44 -5.89
CA PRO A 101 -10.69 10.47 -6.95
C PRO A 101 -11.01 9.44 -8.04
N ASN A 102 -10.79 9.84 -9.29
CA ASN A 102 -10.90 8.94 -10.44
C ASN A 102 -9.56 8.24 -10.66
N VAL A 103 -9.31 7.21 -9.86
CA VAL A 103 -8.03 6.51 -9.85
C VAL A 103 -8.03 5.30 -10.78
N ARG A 104 -6.86 5.02 -11.33
CA ARG A 104 -6.61 3.77 -12.03
C ARG A 104 -6.14 2.72 -11.02
N ASN A 105 -6.66 1.50 -11.16
CA ASN A 105 -6.36 0.41 -10.24
C ASN A 105 -5.26 -0.55 -10.73
N ASP A 106 -4.91 -0.54 -12.02
CA ASP A 106 -3.97 -1.48 -12.60
C ASP A 106 -2.68 -0.81 -13.10
N LEU A 107 -1.55 -1.46 -12.85
CA LEU A 107 -0.30 -1.14 -13.53
C LEU A 107 -0.39 -1.60 -15.00
N PRO A 108 0.19 -0.82 -15.94
CA PRO A 108 0.02 -1.08 -17.38
C PRO A 108 0.76 -2.33 -17.87
N GLU A 109 1.82 -2.75 -17.18
CA GLU A 109 2.71 -3.82 -17.60
C GLU A 109 3.21 -4.64 -16.40
N ASP A 110 3.73 -5.83 -16.69
CA ASP A 110 4.42 -6.65 -15.70
C ASP A 110 5.70 -5.97 -15.21
N ILE A 111 6.00 -6.12 -13.94
CA ILE A 111 7.19 -5.61 -13.29
C ILE A 111 8.33 -6.61 -13.45
N HIS A 112 9.48 -6.12 -13.87
CA HIS A 112 10.70 -6.91 -14.05
C HIS A 112 11.77 -6.56 -13.01
N LEU A 113 11.83 -5.31 -12.56
CA LEU A 113 12.77 -4.80 -11.56
C LEU A 113 12.06 -3.87 -10.61
N ILE A 114 12.34 -4.04 -9.32
CA ILE A 114 11.92 -3.13 -8.24
C ILE A 114 13.18 -2.52 -7.64
N ILE A 115 13.22 -1.19 -7.53
CA ILE A 115 14.25 -0.47 -6.78
C ILE A 115 13.60 0.12 -5.53
N ALA A 116 14.07 -0.33 -4.36
CA ALA A 116 13.68 0.19 -3.07
C ALA A 116 14.70 1.24 -2.64
N HIS A 117 14.37 2.53 -2.79
CA HIS A 117 15.26 3.64 -2.45
C HIS A 117 14.93 4.17 -1.06
N LYS A 118 15.78 3.86 -0.09
CA LYS A 118 15.56 4.20 1.33
C LYS A 118 15.48 5.71 1.55
N GLY A 119 16.45 6.45 1.04
CA GLY A 119 16.51 7.90 1.21
C GLY A 119 15.34 8.63 0.56
N ALA A 120 14.89 8.18 -0.59
CA ALA A 120 13.71 8.74 -1.27
C ALA A 120 12.39 8.24 -0.67
N LYS A 121 12.40 7.17 0.14
CA LYS A 121 11.19 6.50 0.66
C LYS A 121 10.22 6.12 -0.46
N GLN A 122 10.75 5.55 -1.54
CA GLN A 122 10.03 5.20 -2.75
C GLN A 122 10.39 3.79 -3.22
N LEU A 123 9.42 3.10 -3.78
CA LEU A 123 9.65 1.99 -4.70
C LEU A 123 9.53 2.50 -6.12
N TYR A 124 10.52 2.20 -6.93
CA TYR A 124 10.50 2.47 -8.38
C TYR A 124 10.31 1.14 -9.11
N LEU A 125 9.36 1.10 -10.03
CA LEU A 125 8.93 -0.10 -10.73
C LEU A 125 9.28 0.00 -12.21
N PHE A 126 9.99 -1.01 -12.71
CA PHE A 126 10.48 -1.05 -14.08
C PHE A 126 9.95 -2.27 -14.83
N ASN A 127 9.64 -2.09 -16.11
CA ASN A 127 9.27 -3.16 -17.02
C ASN A 127 10.51 -3.92 -17.56
N SER A 128 10.32 -4.90 -18.43
CA SER A 128 11.41 -5.70 -19.04
C SER A 128 12.36 -4.90 -19.93
N ARG A 129 11.96 -3.70 -20.35
CA ARG A 129 12.76 -2.77 -21.15
C ARG A 129 13.53 -1.76 -20.28
N ASN A 130 13.56 -1.95 -18.96
CA ASN A 130 14.14 -1.03 -17.99
C ASN A 130 13.53 0.38 -18.02
N GLN A 131 12.26 0.50 -18.41
CA GLN A 131 11.51 1.76 -18.34
C GLN A 131 10.78 1.81 -17.01
N MET A 132 10.88 2.94 -16.32
CA MET A 132 10.10 3.19 -15.12
C MET A 132 8.63 3.36 -15.51
N ILE A 133 7.75 2.53 -14.96
CA ILE A 133 6.32 2.56 -15.25
C ILE A 133 5.48 3.02 -14.08
N ALA A 134 6.01 2.99 -12.87
CA ALA A 134 5.35 3.52 -11.68
C ALA A 134 6.36 3.78 -10.56
N SER A 135 5.93 4.56 -9.57
CA SER A 135 6.59 4.66 -8.28
C SER A 135 5.55 4.74 -7.17
N PHE A 136 5.87 4.13 -6.03
CA PHE A 136 5.00 4.10 -4.86
C PHE A 136 5.72 4.68 -3.65
N PRO A 137 5.06 5.55 -2.86
CA PRO A 137 5.55 5.90 -1.53
C PRO A 137 5.71 4.63 -0.68
N ALA A 138 6.80 4.54 0.06
CA ALA A 138 7.12 3.36 0.84
C ALA A 138 7.72 3.70 2.19
N THR A 139 7.48 2.86 3.18
CA THR A 139 8.23 2.84 4.43
C THR A 139 9.24 1.71 4.36
N ILE A 140 10.53 2.02 4.42
CA ILE A 140 11.63 1.08 4.17
C ILE A 140 12.57 1.07 5.36
N GLY A 141 12.46 0.06 6.21
CA GLY A 141 13.32 -0.12 7.37
C GLY A 141 13.24 1.00 8.43
N SER A 142 14.17 0.93 9.37
CA SER A 142 14.38 1.94 10.42
C SER A 142 15.85 1.95 10.82
N THR A 143 16.26 2.89 11.68
CA THR A 143 17.59 2.92 12.28
C THR A 143 17.86 1.69 13.14
N ASP A 144 16.85 1.24 13.89
CA ASP A 144 16.98 0.12 14.84
C ASP A 144 16.80 -1.25 14.17
N THR A 145 16.01 -1.31 13.11
CA THR A 145 15.77 -2.51 12.27
C THR A 145 15.91 -2.12 10.80
N PRO A 146 17.14 -1.99 10.31
CA PRO A 146 17.36 -1.54 8.95
C PRO A 146 16.85 -2.56 7.93
N SER A 147 16.42 -2.06 6.80
CA SER A 147 16.16 -2.89 5.63
C SER A 147 17.43 -3.59 5.18
N PRO A 148 17.31 -4.76 4.53
CA PRO A 148 18.49 -5.38 3.93
C PRO A 148 19.13 -4.45 2.90
N THR A 149 20.40 -4.70 2.63
CA THR A 149 21.14 -4.07 1.54
C THR A 149 21.36 -5.09 0.43
N GLY A 150 21.61 -4.63 -0.78
CA GLY A 150 21.92 -5.50 -1.91
C GLY A 150 20.70 -5.86 -2.75
N THR A 151 20.76 -7.03 -3.37
CA THR A 151 19.80 -7.47 -4.37
C THR A 151 19.17 -8.80 -3.97
N TYR A 152 17.87 -8.89 -4.07
CA TYR A 152 17.07 -10.07 -3.75
C TYR A 152 16.10 -10.38 -4.88
N LYS A 153 15.40 -11.50 -4.75
CA LYS A 153 14.35 -11.93 -5.68
C LYS A 153 13.01 -12.04 -4.97
N VAL A 154 11.94 -11.74 -5.67
CA VAL A 154 10.60 -12.14 -5.26
C VAL A 154 10.51 -13.66 -5.30
N VAL A 155 9.98 -14.28 -4.25
CA VAL A 155 9.78 -15.73 -4.16
C VAL A 155 8.32 -16.14 -4.30
N GLY A 156 7.40 -15.24 -4.11
CA GLY A 156 5.97 -15.48 -4.27
C GLY A 156 5.10 -14.35 -3.76
N VAL A 157 3.81 -14.44 -4.06
CA VAL A 157 2.78 -13.49 -3.65
C VAL A 157 1.68 -14.25 -2.93
N ALA A 158 1.41 -13.87 -1.67
CA ALA A 158 0.29 -14.39 -0.89
C ALA A 158 -0.79 -13.31 -0.74
N ARG A 159 -2.02 -13.63 -1.14
CA ARG A 159 -3.18 -12.74 -1.02
C ARG A 159 -3.96 -13.12 0.23
N ASN A 160 -4.41 -12.10 0.98
CA ASN A 160 -5.09 -12.27 2.25
C ASN A 160 -4.37 -13.29 3.16
N PRO A 161 -3.07 -13.06 3.45
CA PRO A 161 -2.28 -14.01 4.20
C PRO A 161 -2.69 -14.04 5.67
N TRP A 162 -2.58 -15.21 6.29
CA TRP A 162 -2.47 -15.29 7.74
C TRP A 162 -1.10 -14.75 8.14
N TYR A 163 -1.07 -13.92 9.16
CA TYR A 163 0.18 -13.34 9.66
C TYR A 163 0.72 -14.17 10.82
N SER A 164 1.89 -14.78 10.59
CA SER A 164 2.61 -15.52 11.63
C SER A 164 3.48 -14.57 12.43
N TYR A 165 2.97 -14.11 13.56
CA TYR A 165 3.74 -13.28 14.49
C TYR A 165 4.72 -14.14 15.29
N SER A 166 5.99 -13.81 15.24
CA SER A 166 7.04 -14.39 16.08
C SER A 166 7.67 -13.30 16.94
N PRO A 167 7.59 -13.39 18.27
CA PRO A 167 8.17 -12.39 19.17
C PRO A 167 9.67 -12.18 18.97
N SER A 168 10.38 -13.23 18.54
CA SER A 168 11.83 -13.17 18.28
C SER A 168 12.21 -12.23 17.13
N ASN A 169 11.27 -11.85 16.28
CA ASN A 169 11.49 -10.92 15.19
C ASN A 169 11.35 -9.45 15.61
N PHE A 170 11.05 -9.17 16.89
CA PHE A 170 10.80 -7.83 17.41
C PHE A 170 11.70 -7.55 18.60
N ILE A 171 12.37 -6.40 18.59
CA ILE A 171 13.28 -5.96 19.67
C ILE A 171 12.54 -5.80 21.03
N GLN A 172 11.24 -5.53 20.98
CA GLN A 172 10.41 -5.30 22.16
C GLN A 172 9.45 -6.46 22.48
N GLY A 173 9.68 -7.63 21.94
CA GLY A 173 8.85 -8.82 22.18
C GLY A 173 8.93 -9.29 23.62
N LYS A 174 8.04 -8.79 24.48
CA LYS A 174 7.90 -9.30 25.85
C LYS A 174 7.12 -10.60 25.84
N ASN A 175 7.79 -11.72 26.14
CA ASN A 175 7.21 -13.02 26.53
C ASN A 175 5.95 -13.50 25.80
N LEU A 176 5.80 -13.16 24.51
CA LEU A 176 4.63 -13.53 23.75
C LEU A 176 4.92 -14.84 23.02
N LYS A 177 3.97 -15.75 23.08
CA LYS A 177 4.00 -16.97 22.26
C LYS A 177 3.80 -16.58 20.78
N PRO A 178 4.32 -17.38 19.84
CA PRO A 178 3.96 -17.23 18.44
C PRO A 178 2.45 -17.21 18.26
N LEU A 179 1.96 -16.29 17.43
CA LEU A 179 0.55 -16.10 17.16
C LEU A 179 0.29 -16.19 15.66
N SER A 180 -0.90 -16.66 15.29
CA SER A 180 -1.39 -16.61 13.93
C SER A 180 -2.58 -15.65 13.88
N LEU A 181 -2.42 -14.55 13.14
CA LEU A 181 -3.45 -13.53 13.01
C LEU A 181 -4.22 -13.72 11.71
N PRO A 182 -5.57 -13.55 11.74
CA PRO A 182 -6.38 -13.75 10.55
C PRO A 182 -6.12 -12.64 9.51
N PRO A 183 -6.45 -12.89 8.23
CA PRO A 183 -6.27 -11.92 7.18
C PRO A 183 -7.24 -10.73 7.28
N GLY A 184 -6.91 -9.69 6.56
CA GLY A 184 -7.75 -8.51 6.36
C GLY A 184 -6.93 -7.26 6.08
N PRO A 185 -7.58 -6.18 5.61
CA PRO A 185 -6.92 -4.91 5.30
C PRO A 185 -6.27 -4.27 6.55
N ASN A 186 -6.79 -4.57 7.73
CA ASN A 186 -6.26 -4.10 9.01
C ASN A 186 -5.31 -5.11 9.70
N ALA A 187 -4.87 -6.14 8.97
CA ALA A 187 -3.80 -7.01 9.45
C ALA A 187 -2.45 -6.26 9.46
N PRO A 188 -1.48 -6.67 10.29
CA PRO A 188 -0.16 -6.03 10.35
C PRO A 188 0.56 -5.93 9.00
N VAL A 189 0.31 -6.87 8.09
CA VAL A 189 0.86 -6.89 6.73
C VAL A 189 -0.16 -6.47 5.67
N GLY A 190 -1.31 -5.92 6.08
CA GLY A 190 -2.41 -5.65 5.17
C GLY A 190 -2.95 -6.93 4.53
N ASN A 191 -3.44 -6.82 3.31
CA ASN A 191 -4.10 -7.91 2.60
C ASN A 191 -3.24 -8.58 1.52
N ILE A 192 -1.93 -8.29 1.48
CA ILE A 192 -1.00 -8.92 0.56
C ILE A 192 0.42 -9.00 1.13
N TRP A 193 1.10 -10.09 0.84
CA TRP A 193 2.50 -10.31 1.17
C TRP A 193 3.26 -10.77 -0.07
N ILE A 194 4.29 -10.01 -0.45
CA ILE A 194 5.23 -10.34 -1.53
C ILE A 194 6.54 -10.74 -0.87
N GLY A 195 6.79 -12.03 -0.78
CA GLY A 195 7.98 -12.58 -0.12
C GLY A 195 9.25 -12.35 -0.91
N LEU A 196 10.35 -12.05 -0.22
CA LEU A 196 11.68 -11.90 -0.80
C LEU A 196 12.55 -13.10 -0.48
N SER A 197 13.61 -13.32 -1.29
CA SER A 197 14.58 -14.41 -1.10
C SER A 197 15.36 -14.32 0.20
N LYS A 198 15.38 -13.17 0.87
CA LYS A 198 15.83 -13.05 2.25
C LYS A 198 14.71 -13.48 3.19
N LYS A 199 14.98 -14.50 4.00
CA LYS A 199 14.02 -15.05 4.95
C LYS A 199 13.42 -13.96 5.85
N SER A 200 12.12 -14.00 6.05
CA SER A 200 11.33 -13.08 6.88
C SER A 200 11.20 -11.64 6.32
N PHE A 201 11.71 -11.38 5.12
CA PHE A 201 11.57 -10.06 4.48
C PHE A 201 10.57 -10.11 3.33
N GLY A 202 9.84 -9.03 3.19
CA GLY A 202 8.82 -8.91 2.14
C GLY A 202 8.39 -7.47 1.88
N ILE A 203 7.58 -7.34 0.87
CA ILE A 203 6.84 -6.11 0.53
C ILE A 203 5.37 -6.41 0.84
N HIS A 204 4.73 -5.54 1.60
CA HIS A 204 3.37 -5.82 2.07
C HIS A 204 2.55 -4.54 2.28
N GLY A 205 1.23 -4.71 2.45
CA GLY A 205 0.31 -3.63 2.80
C GLY A 205 0.42 -3.18 4.26
N THR A 206 -0.52 -2.35 4.68
CA THR A 206 -0.54 -1.76 6.04
C THR A 206 -1.97 -1.49 6.51
N PRO A 207 -2.24 -1.64 7.81
CA PRO A 207 -3.48 -1.14 8.41
C PRO A 207 -3.52 0.39 8.55
N ASN A 208 -2.38 1.07 8.36
CA ASN A 208 -2.23 2.51 8.57
C ASN A 208 -1.66 3.21 7.33
N PRO A 209 -2.43 3.35 6.23
CA PRO A 209 -1.92 3.90 4.98
C PRO A 209 -1.43 5.35 5.10
N SER A 210 -2.02 6.15 5.98
CA SER A 210 -1.60 7.54 6.22
C SER A 210 -0.19 7.68 6.82
N LEU A 211 0.39 6.60 7.35
CA LEU A 211 1.72 6.58 7.95
C LEU A 211 2.83 6.15 6.99
N ILE A 212 2.51 5.78 5.76
CA ILE A 212 3.51 5.41 4.75
C ILE A 212 4.45 6.59 4.50
N SER A 213 5.74 6.31 4.41
CA SER A 213 6.86 7.28 4.29
C SER A 213 7.09 8.18 5.50
N LYS A 214 6.26 8.08 6.54
CA LYS A 214 6.31 8.95 7.73
C LYS A 214 6.80 8.23 8.99
N THR A 215 6.79 6.91 8.99
CA THR A 215 7.21 6.08 10.12
C THR A 215 8.32 5.11 9.70
N ALA A 216 8.81 4.36 10.66
CA ALA A 216 9.80 3.31 10.47
C ALA A 216 9.15 1.93 10.33
N SER A 217 9.83 0.99 9.69
CA SER A 217 9.44 -0.42 9.62
C SER A 217 10.47 -1.32 10.32
N HIS A 218 10.10 -2.58 10.57
CA HIS A 218 11.00 -3.60 11.13
C HIS A 218 11.83 -4.31 10.03
N GLY A 219 12.25 -3.56 9.00
CA GLY A 219 13.08 -4.06 7.91
C GLY A 219 12.32 -4.36 6.62
N CYS A 220 11.06 -4.73 6.69
CA CYS A 220 10.21 -4.94 5.53
C CYS A 220 9.86 -3.64 4.81
N ILE A 221 9.40 -3.75 3.58
CA ILE A 221 8.88 -2.62 2.81
C ILE A 221 7.36 -2.58 2.99
N ARG A 222 6.86 -1.48 3.57
CA ARG A 222 5.42 -1.22 3.69
C ARG A 222 4.94 -0.30 2.58
N LEU A 223 3.86 -0.68 1.96
CA LEU A 223 3.09 0.11 1.00
C LEU A 223 1.66 0.31 1.54
N THR A 224 0.91 1.21 0.93
CA THR A 224 -0.54 1.18 1.09
C THR A 224 -1.09 -0.16 0.59
N ASN A 225 -2.25 -0.58 1.07
CA ASN A 225 -2.86 -1.83 0.60
C ASN A 225 -3.12 -1.82 -0.90
N TRP A 226 -3.56 -0.69 -1.46
CA TRP A 226 -3.83 -0.58 -2.89
C TRP A 226 -2.55 -0.64 -3.75
N ASP A 227 -1.47 0.01 -3.34
CA ASP A 227 -0.19 -0.06 -4.05
C ASP A 227 0.42 -1.48 -3.97
N ALA A 228 0.32 -2.11 -2.80
CA ALA A 228 0.78 -3.48 -2.61
C ALA A 228 -0.01 -4.48 -3.47
N ASN A 229 -1.32 -4.30 -3.59
CA ASN A 229 -2.16 -5.12 -4.47
C ASN A 229 -1.83 -4.90 -5.95
N ASP A 230 -1.67 -3.65 -6.39
CA ASP A 230 -1.28 -3.32 -7.77
C ASP A 230 0.07 -3.98 -8.12
N LEU A 231 1.04 -3.88 -7.22
CA LEU A 231 2.33 -4.52 -7.38
C LEU A 231 2.20 -6.05 -7.43
N GLY A 232 1.46 -6.64 -6.50
CA GLY A 232 1.24 -8.08 -6.41
C GLY A 232 0.53 -8.67 -7.63
N ASN A 233 -0.26 -7.86 -8.34
CA ASN A 233 -0.89 -8.28 -9.60
C ASN A 233 0.08 -8.36 -10.78
N LYS A 234 1.25 -7.73 -10.68
CA LYS A 234 2.19 -7.55 -11.79
C LYS A 234 3.59 -8.07 -11.50
N VAL A 235 3.82 -8.71 -10.35
CA VAL A 235 5.08 -9.38 -10.03
C VAL A 235 4.92 -10.89 -9.98
N ARG A 236 5.99 -11.60 -10.25
CA ARG A 236 6.10 -13.06 -10.13
C ARG A 236 7.39 -13.43 -9.41
N SER A 237 7.49 -14.69 -9.01
CA SER A 237 8.76 -15.25 -8.54
C SER A 237 9.88 -15.00 -9.55
N GLY A 238 11.02 -14.58 -9.06
CA GLY A 238 12.20 -14.26 -9.86
C GLY A 238 12.40 -12.77 -10.17
N VAL A 239 11.40 -11.91 -9.95
CA VAL A 239 11.56 -10.46 -10.12
C VAL A 239 12.64 -9.95 -9.18
N THR A 240 13.54 -9.12 -9.69
CA THR A 240 14.66 -8.55 -8.95
C THR A 240 14.20 -7.39 -8.08
N VAL A 241 14.65 -7.36 -6.82
CA VAL A 241 14.44 -6.26 -5.88
C VAL A 241 15.80 -5.78 -5.39
N LYS A 242 16.15 -4.54 -5.72
CA LYS A 242 17.42 -3.91 -5.38
C LYS A 242 17.19 -2.80 -4.37
N PHE A 243 17.93 -2.84 -3.24
CA PHE A 243 17.90 -1.79 -2.23
C PHE A 243 19.00 -0.77 -2.51
N LEU A 244 18.63 0.51 -2.49
CA LEU A 244 19.53 1.67 -2.55
C LEU A 244 19.36 2.51 -1.28
N GLU A 245 20.44 3.18 -0.88
CA GLU A 245 20.45 4.12 0.26
C GLU A 245 19.70 5.42 -0.05
#